data_e02920b0add7e7e36186fad895d3a701
#
_entry.id   e02920b0add7e7e36186fad895d3a701
#
_cell.length_a   1.000
_cell.length_b   1.000
_cell.length_c   1.000
_cell.angle_alpha   90.00
_cell.angle_beta   90.00
_cell.angle_gamma   90.00
#
_symmetry.space_group_name_H-M   'P 1'
#
loop_
_entity.id
_entity.type
_entity.pdbx_description
1 polymer ?
#
loop_
_entity_poly.entity_id
_entity_poly.type
_entity_poly.pdbx_seq_one_letter_code
_entity_poly.pdbx_strand_id
1 'polypeptide(L)' 'MFKVYFENRFEERIFLAEVENEEMIYQTIKQDISTRAQPSFKWYYTRTWTRDDGEKVYDVGSHSEFYIAVPVS' A
#
# COMPACT_ATOMS: atom_id res chain seq x y z
N MET A 1 -6.33 -8.12 11.05
CA MET A 1 -5.86 -6.73 11.06
C MET A 1 -4.61 -6.56 10.24
N PHE A 2 -4.43 -5.36 9.69
CA PHE A 2 -3.26 -5.04 8.87
C PHE A 2 -2.73 -3.66 9.23
N LYS A 3 -1.41 -3.53 9.26
CA LYS A 3 -0.77 -2.22 9.28
C LYS A 3 -0.40 -1.84 7.86
N VAL A 4 -0.83 -0.68 7.40
CA VAL A 4 -0.63 -0.24 6.02
C VAL A 4 0.44 0.83 5.99
N TYR A 5 1.39 0.64 5.07
CA TYR A 5 2.54 1.53 4.90
C TYR A 5 2.66 1.96 3.45
N PHE A 6 3.25 3.13 3.25
CA PHE A 6 3.79 3.54 1.95
C PHE A 6 5.30 3.29 1.98
N GLU A 7 5.80 2.53 1.02
CA GLU A 7 7.23 2.27 0.89
C GLU A 7 7.77 3.02 -0.31
N ASN A 8 8.70 3.94 -0.08
CA ASN A 8 9.28 4.75 -1.15
C ASN A 8 10.39 3.99 -1.87
N ARG A 9 10.98 4.64 -2.90
CA ARG A 9 12.04 4.02 -3.71
C ARG A 9 13.32 3.72 -2.93
N PHE A 10 13.48 4.30 -1.75
CA PHE A 10 14.63 4.07 -0.88
C PHE A 10 14.35 3.03 0.19
N GLU A 11 13.24 2.30 0.06
CA GLU A 11 12.79 1.26 0.99
C GLU A 11 12.43 1.79 2.37
N GLU A 12 12.16 3.08 2.48
CA GLU A 12 11.67 3.68 3.72
C GLU A 12 10.16 3.51 3.79
N ARG A 13 9.65 3.10 4.95
CA ARG A 13 8.23 2.86 5.17
C ARG A 13 7.63 3.97 6.01
N ILE A 14 6.53 4.52 5.54
CA ILE A 14 5.74 5.52 6.25
C ILE A 14 4.44 4.87 6.68
N PHE A 15 4.19 4.83 7.98
CA PHE A 15 2.95 4.24 8.51
C PHE A 15 1.75 5.11 8.14
N LEU A 16 0.71 4.48 7.62
CA LEU A 16 -0.51 5.17 7.20
C LEU A 16 -1.68 4.89 8.14
N ALA A 17 -1.97 3.62 8.39
CA ALA A 17 -3.13 3.24 9.18
C ALA A 17 -3.06 1.78 9.60
N GLU A 18 -3.80 1.44 10.67
CA GLU A 18 -4.09 0.06 11.02
C GLU A 18 -5.55 -0.19 10.70
N VAL A 19 -5.81 -1.23 9.91
CA VAL A 19 -7.16 -1.51 9.40
C VAL A 19 -7.56 -2.96 9.65
N GLU A 20 -8.86 -3.24 9.65
CA GLU A 20 -9.39 -4.55 10.04
C GLU A 20 -9.43 -5.55 8.89
N ASN A 21 -9.60 -5.09 7.65
CA ASN A 21 -9.82 -5.98 6.51
C ASN A 21 -9.22 -5.42 5.22
N GLU A 22 -9.26 -6.24 4.16
CA GLU A 22 -8.65 -5.89 2.87
C GLU A 22 -9.33 -4.71 2.19
N GLU A 23 -10.65 -4.58 2.33
CA GLU A 23 -11.37 -3.45 1.74
C GLU A 23 -10.83 -2.12 2.29
N MET A 24 -10.57 -2.08 3.58
CA MET A 24 -10.03 -0.87 4.22
C MET A 24 -8.59 -0.59 3.80
N ILE A 25 -7.83 -1.63 3.42
CA ILE A 25 -6.50 -1.43 2.83
C ILE A 25 -6.62 -0.62 1.54
N TYR A 26 -7.54 -1.01 0.65
CA TYR A 26 -7.75 -0.29 -0.61
C TYR A 26 -8.22 1.14 -0.38
N GLN A 27 -9.10 1.36 0.60
CA GLN A 27 -9.56 2.70 0.94
C GLN A 27 -8.41 3.58 1.44
N THR A 28 -7.53 3.01 2.27
CA THR A 28 -6.34 3.72 2.77
C THR A 28 -5.41 4.10 1.61
N ILE A 29 -5.16 3.18 0.70
CA ILE A 29 -4.33 3.43 -0.47
C ILE A 29 -4.94 4.53 -1.34
N LYS A 30 -6.22 4.44 -1.63
CA LYS A 30 -6.93 5.42 -2.44
C LYS A 30 -6.83 6.81 -1.84
N GLN A 31 -7.03 6.92 -0.54
CA GLN A 31 -6.96 8.20 0.16
C GLN A 31 -5.55 8.76 0.13
N ASP A 32 -4.54 7.93 0.37
CA ASP A 32 -3.15 8.38 0.38
C ASP A 32 -2.70 8.83 -1.01
N ILE A 33 -3.11 8.13 -2.06
CA ILE A 33 -2.80 8.54 -3.44
C ILE A 33 -3.35 9.93 -3.72
N SER A 34 -4.56 10.22 -3.25
CA SER A 34 -5.18 11.54 -3.49
C SER A 34 -4.42 12.66 -2.82
N THR A 35 -3.74 12.40 -1.70
CA THR A 35 -2.94 13.41 -1.00
C THR A 35 -1.54 13.58 -1.57
N ARG A 36 -0.98 12.54 -2.21
CA ARG A 36 0.38 12.58 -2.74
C ARG A 36 0.48 13.33 -4.07
N ALA A 37 -0.64 13.48 -4.78
CA ALA A 37 -0.66 14.17 -6.08
C ALA A 37 0.37 13.61 -7.06
N GLN A 38 0.55 12.29 -7.08
CA GLN A 38 1.47 11.60 -8.00
C GLN A 38 0.69 11.13 -9.22
N PRO A 39 0.89 11.74 -10.41
CA PRO A 39 0.09 11.40 -11.59
C PRO A 39 0.24 9.95 -12.04
N SER A 40 1.36 9.31 -11.74
CA SER A 40 1.61 7.92 -12.11
C SER A 40 0.86 6.92 -11.24
N PHE A 41 0.37 7.34 -10.07
CA PHE A 41 -0.33 6.44 -9.16
C PHE A 41 -1.78 6.30 -9.61
N LYS A 42 -2.19 5.05 -9.82
CA LYS A 42 -3.56 4.74 -10.29
C LYS A 42 -4.15 3.67 -9.38
N TRP A 43 -4.87 4.07 -8.35
CA TRP A 43 -5.44 3.15 -7.37
C TRP A 43 -6.33 2.09 -8.01
N TYR A 44 -6.98 2.41 -9.13
CA TYR A 44 -7.85 1.48 -9.84
C TYR A 44 -7.07 0.47 -10.70
N TYR A 45 -5.77 0.65 -10.83
CA TYR A 45 -4.90 -0.25 -11.57
C TYR A 45 -3.83 -0.80 -10.63
N THR A 46 -4.29 -1.54 -9.63
CA THR A 46 -3.42 -2.06 -8.60
C THR A 46 -3.13 -3.53 -8.84
N ARG A 47 -1.87 -3.87 -8.89
CA ARG A 47 -1.43 -5.26 -8.84
C ARG A 47 -1.03 -5.59 -7.42
N THR A 48 -1.38 -6.80 -6.98
CA THR A 48 -1.05 -7.21 -5.63
C THR A 48 -0.47 -8.61 -5.62
N TRP A 49 0.46 -8.81 -4.71
CA TRP A 49 1.02 -10.13 -4.45
C TRP A 49 1.39 -10.23 -2.97
N THR A 50 1.60 -11.45 -2.49
CA THR A 50 2.00 -11.69 -1.11
C THR A 50 3.41 -12.22 -1.09
N ARG A 51 4.27 -11.62 -0.25
CA ARG A 51 5.64 -12.07 -0.04
C ARG A 51 5.67 -13.29 0.86
N ASP A 52 6.81 -13.98 0.90
CA ASP A 52 6.98 -15.19 1.71
C ASP A 52 6.74 -14.95 3.21
N ASP A 53 7.02 -13.74 3.68
CA ASP A 53 6.81 -13.36 5.07
C ASP A 53 5.36 -12.98 5.40
N GLY A 54 4.46 -13.06 4.42
CA GLY A 54 3.05 -12.73 4.59
C GLY A 54 2.69 -11.28 4.30
N GLU A 55 3.65 -10.43 3.98
CA GLU A 55 3.38 -9.04 3.63
C GLU A 55 2.70 -8.96 2.27
N LYS A 56 1.62 -8.18 2.18
CA LYS A 56 0.92 -7.92 0.92
C LYS A 56 1.47 -6.66 0.30
N VAL A 57 1.85 -6.75 -0.98
CA VAL A 57 2.41 -5.63 -1.73
C VAL A 57 1.38 -5.16 -2.74
N TYR A 58 1.18 -3.85 -2.83
CA TYR A 58 0.25 -3.22 -3.76
C TYR A 58 1.03 -2.26 -4.65
N ASP A 59 1.12 -2.62 -5.94
CA ASP A 59 1.77 -1.79 -6.95
C ASP A 59 0.68 -0.96 -7.65
N VAL A 60 0.77 0.36 -7.50
CA VAL A 60 -0.21 1.29 -8.06
C VAL A 60 0.30 1.95 -9.34
N GLY A 61 1.29 1.34 -9.98
CA GLY A 61 1.82 1.79 -11.26
C GLY A 61 3.13 2.55 -11.17
N SER A 62 3.72 2.63 -9.99
CA SER A 62 4.97 3.37 -9.79
C SER A 62 6.22 2.58 -10.18
N HIS A 63 6.19 1.26 -10.07
CA HIS A 63 7.33 0.35 -10.29
C HIS A 63 8.45 0.42 -9.24
N SER A 64 8.55 1.50 -8.50
CA SER A 64 9.60 1.68 -7.47
C SER A 64 9.04 2.02 -6.10
N GLU A 65 7.77 2.41 -6.04
CA GLU A 65 7.11 2.78 -4.80
C GLU A 65 5.86 1.93 -4.64
N PHE A 66 5.62 1.42 -3.44
CA PHE A 66 4.57 0.43 -3.19
C PHE A 66 3.83 0.75 -1.92
N TYR A 67 2.61 0.23 -1.82
CA TYR A 67 1.91 0.16 -0.54
C TYR A 67 2.08 -1.25 0.01
N ILE A 68 2.31 -1.35 1.31
CA ILE A 68 2.55 -2.63 1.97
C ILE A 68 1.53 -2.79 3.09
N ALA A 69 0.87 -3.95 3.13
CA ALA A 69 -0.01 -4.30 4.23
C ALA A 69 0.61 -5.47 5.00
N VAL A 70 0.94 -5.22 6.26
CA VAL A 70 1.56 -6.20 7.14
C VAL A 70 0.48 -6.82 8.02
N PRO A 71 0.26 -8.14 7.96
CA PRO A 71 -0.71 -8.80 8.84
C PRO A 71 -0.30 -8.62 10.31
N VAL A 72 -1.27 -8.33 11.16
CA VAL A 72 -1.09 -8.20 12.61
C VAL A 72 -2.03 -9.18 13.28
N SER A 73 -1.50 -10.02 14.12
CA SER A 73 -2.31 -10.99 14.87
C SER A 73 -2.99 -10.37 16.08
#